data_98cee2c63256610fa412d451d9c4d84a
#
_entry.id   98cee2c63256610fa412d451d9c4d84a
#
_cell.length_a   1.000
_cell.length_b   1.000
_cell.length_c   1.000
_cell.angle_alpha   90.00
_cell.angle_beta   90.00
_cell.angle_gamma   90.00
#
_symmetry.space_group_name_H-M   'P 1'
#
loop_
_entity.id
_entity.type
_entity.pdbx_description
1 polymer ?
#
loop_
_entity_poly.entity_id
_entity_poly.type
_entity_poly.pdbx_seq_one_letter_code
_entity_poly.pdbx_strand_id
1 'polypeptide(L)'
;MIGERLKQARTVAGLTTRELAEKAGVSAMAISKYERGETAPSSRVLMDLAKALEVRIEYFFRQAELSLERMSYRKHRDMPVKEERKILADVRDQIERWLELETILKTPWSTPFKAPDKLPDRVTNLDQLEDAAITVRETWELGLNPIPDLIDVFEERGIIVITTPFDAGQKFDGFSAKANDKPVIVINDSAYGDRQRFTLAHELGHLLLKDRLGRGLDEEVACNRFAGAFLVPKPYVLKALGNRRTWLEPQELMLLKHEWGLSMGGWTYRARDL
;
A
#
# COMPACT_ATOMS: atom_id res chain seq x y z
N MET A 1 -5.98 24.70 -9.54
CA MET A 1 -4.53 24.35 -9.66
C MET A 1 -3.73 24.79 -8.43
N ILE A 2 -3.29 26.08 -8.26
CA ILE A 2 -2.51 26.47 -7.04
C ILE A 2 -3.26 26.16 -5.75
N GLY A 3 -4.57 26.47 -5.70
CA GLY A 3 -5.39 26.25 -4.51
C GLY A 3 -5.51 24.79 -4.08
N GLU A 4 -5.65 23.87 -5.03
CA GLU A 4 -5.68 22.43 -4.75
C GLU A 4 -4.35 21.94 -4.20
N ARG A 5 -3.23 22.41 -4.79
CA ARG A 5 -1.88 22.10 -4.30
C ARG A 5 -1.63 22.64 -2.90
N LEU A 6 -2.09 23.87 -2.64
CA LEU A 6 -2.01 24.48 -1.31
C LEU A 6 -2.77 23.62 -0.28
N LYS A 7 -4.01 23.24 -0.61
CA LYS A 7 -4.83 22.38 0.26
C LYS A 7 -4.18 21.00 0.47
N GLN A 8 -3.60 20.41 -0.56
CA GLN A 8 -2.90 19.14 -0.48
C GLN A 8 -1.69 19.25 0.45
N ALA A 9 -0.76 20.20 0.22
CA ALA A 9 0.42 20.40 1.05
C ALA A 9 0.07 20.66 2.51
N ARG A 10 -0.95 21.51 2.76
CA ARG A 10 -1.43 21.75 4.12
C ARG A 10 -1.96 20.48 4.79
N THR A 11 -2.67 19.66 4.04
CA THR A 11 -3.23 18.40 4.55
C THR A 11 -2.11 17.39 4.88
N VAL A 12 -1.09 17.27 4.02
CA VAL A 12 0.11 16.46 4.27
C VAL A 12 0.83 16.91 5.53
N ALA A 13 1.01 18.24 5.68
CA ALA A 13 1.61 18.83 6.87
C ALA A 13 0.75 18.70 8.15
N GLY A 14 -0.48 18.16 8.04
CA GLY A 14 -1.41 17.99 9.17
C GLY A 14 -1.95 19.32 9.75
N LEU A 15 -1.75 20.43 9.04
CA LEU A 15 -2.12 21.77 9.51
C LEU A 15 -3.59 22.10 9.22
N THR A 16 -4.22 22.83 10.15
CA THR A 16 -5.50 23.51 9.89
C THR A 16 -5.26 24.78 9.08
N THR A 17 -6.30 25.35 8.48
CA THR A 17 -6.22 26.65 7.79
C THR A 17 -5.77 27.78 8.70
N ARG A 18 -6.07 27.72 10.01
CA ARG A 18 -5.64 28.69 11.01
C ARG A 18 -4.16 28.57 11.32
N GLU A 19 -3.67 27.39 11.56
CA GLU A 19 -2.25 27.11 11.83
C GLU A 19 -1.36 27.50 10.64
N LEU A 20 -1.80 27.19 9.41
CA LEU A 20 -1.06 27.63 8.23
C LEU A 20 -1.09 29.15 8.05
N ALA A 21 -2.22 29.81 8.32
CA ALA A 21 -2.37 31.23 8.24
C ALA A 21 -1.41 31.94 9.21
N GLU A 22 -1.31 31.47 10.44
CA GLU A 22 -0.39 31.99 11.46
C GLU A 22 1.07 31.85 11.00
N LYS A 23 1.47 30.66 10.51
CA LYS A 23 2.83 30.40 10.00
C LYS A 23 3.20 31.27 8.80
N ALA A 24 2.24 31.53 7.90
CA ALA A 24 2.46 32.28 6.66
C ALA A 24 2.16 33.80 6.79
N GLY A 25 1.78 34.27 7.95
CA GLY A 25 1.49 35.71 8.21
C GLY A 25 0.29 36.26 7.44
N VAL A 26 -0.74 35.42 7.19
CA VAL A 26 -1.97 35.82 6.48
C VAL A 26 -3.22 35.42 7.30
N SER A 27 -4.42 35.82 6.86
CA SER A 27 -5.65 35.42 7.56
C SER A 27 -6.09 34.00 7.16
N ALA A 28 -6.77 33.27 8.07
CA ALA A 28 -7.36 31.99 7.77
C ALA A 28 -8.39 32.05 6.61
N MET A 29 -9.07 33.23 6.49
CA MET A 29 -9.99 33.46 5.38
C MET A 29 -9.23 33.57 4.06
N ALA A 30 -8.03 34.17 4.03
CA ALA A 30 -7.20 34.23 2.84
C ALA A 30 -6.77 32.86 2.40
N ILE A 31 -6.27 31.99 3.32
CA ILE A 31 -5.95 30.59 3.02
C ILE A 31 -7.16 29.89 2.40
N SER A 32 -8.32 30.01 3.00
CA SER A 32 -9.55 29.38 2.51
C SER A 32 -9.94 29.86 1.09
N LYS A 33 -9.76 31.15 0.78
CA LYS A 33 -10.00 31.70 -0.55
C LYS A 33 -8.97 31.23 -1.58
N TYR A 34 -7.70 31.14 -1.19
CA TYR A 34 -6.64 30.59 -2.03
C TYR A 34 -6.91 29.10 -2.37
N GLU A 35 -7.28 28.29 -1.37
CA GLU A 35 -7.60 26.88 -1.57
C GLU A 35 -8.80 26.63 -2.49
N ARG A 36 -9.80 27.54 -2.46
CA ARG A 36 -10.96 27.47 -3.37
C ARG A 36 -10.70 28.10 -4.74
N GLY A 37 -9.52 28.71 -4.94
CA GLY A 37 -9.20 29.41 -6.20
C GLY A 37 -9.96 30.72 -6.41
N GLU A 38 -10.60 31.27 -5.37
CA GLU A 38 -11.33 32.55 -5.44
C GLU A 38 -10.37 33.73 -5.61
N THR A 39 -9.17 33.63 -5.04
CA THR A 39 -8.11 34.61 -5.20
C THR A 39 -6.77 33.89 -5.30
N ALA A 40 -5.82 34.51 -6.02
CA ALA A 40 -4.45 33.99 -6.08
C ALA A 40 -3.57 34.65 -5.00
N PRO A 41 -2.68 33.92 -4.32
CA PRO A 41 -1.69 34.51 -3.45
C PRO A 41 -0.68 35.33 -4.27
N SER A 42 -0.20 36.46 -3.71
CA SER A 42 0.93 37.17 -4.33
C SER A 42 2.20 36.31 -4.26
N SER A 43 3.21 36.63 -5.08
CA SER A 43 4.48 35.91 -5.09
C SER A 43 5.13 35.83 -3.72
N ARG A 44 5.06 36.91 -2.93
CA ARG A 44 5.58 36.95 -1.56
C ARG A 44 4.83 35.97 -0.65
N VAL A 45 3.49 36.04 -0.67
CA VAL A 45 2.66 35.13 0.13
C VAL A 45 2.88 33.68 -0.28
N LEU A 46 3.07 33.42 -1.59
CA LEU A 46 3.35 32.06 -2.09
C LEU A 46 4.69 31.53 -1.58
N MET A 47 5.72 32.37 -1.48
CA MET A 47 7.01 32.02 -0.85
C MET A 47 6.86 31.75 0.64
N ASP A 48 6.08 32.55 1.36
CA ASP A 48 5.84 32.36 2.80
C ASP A 48 5.06 31.06 3.05
N LEU A 49 4.08 30.74 2.20
CA LEU A 49 3.34 29.48 2.21
C LEU A 49 4.26 28.26 1.90
N ALA A 50 5.13 28.38 0.90
CA ALA A 50 6.11 27.35 0.57
C ALA A 50 7.02 27.03 1.76
N LYS A 51 7.52 28.06 2.42
CA LYS A 51 8.35 27.94 3.63
C LYS A 51 7.58 27.32 4.80
N ALA A 52 6.34 27.77 5.04
CA ALA A 52 5.51 27.29 6.14
C ALA A 52 5.11 25.81 5.97
N LEU A 53 5.04 25.32 4.72
CA LEU A 53 4.68 23.95 4.33
C LEU A 53 5.91 23.06 4.01
N GLU A 54 7.12 23.64 4.10
CA GLU A 54 8.38 22.93 3.80
C GLU A 54 8.42 22.33 2.38
N VAL A 55 7.77 22.99 1.41
CA VAL A 55 7.78 22.63 0.01
C VAL A 55 8.51 23.65 -0.84
N ARG A 56 8.97 23.25 -2.02
CA ARG A 56 9.49 24.19 -3.02
C ARG A 56 8.34 24.95 -3.69
N ILE A 57 8.60 26.17 -4.16
CA ILE A 57 7.56 27.00 -4.80
C ILE A 57 6.99 26.36 -6.05
N GLU A 58 7.81 25.58 -6.78
CA GLU A 58 7.42 24.84 -7.98
C GLU A 58 6.33 23.82 -7.71
N TYR A 59 6.23 23.30 -6.47
CA TYR A 59 5.19 22.38 -6.05
C TYR A 59 3.78 22.89 -6.36
N PHE A 60 3.53 24.20 -6.18
CA PHE A 60 2.21 24.77 -6.40
C PHE A 60 1.82 24.87 -7.90
N PHE A 61 2.77 24.70 -8.77
CA PHE A 61 2.57 24.78 -10.23
C PHE A 61 2.54 23.41 -10.90
N ARG A 62 2.79 22.33 -10.16
CA ARG A 62 2.70 20.97 -10.72
C ARG A 62 1.31 20.70 -11.25
N GLN A 63 1.25 20.26 -12.50
CA GLN A 63 0.04 19.73 -13.12
C GLN A 63 0.08 18.22 -12.93
N ALA A 64 -0.82 17.68 -12.12
CA ALA A 64 -1.02 16.25 -12.05
C ALA A 64 -2.52 15.97 -12.08
N GLU A 65 -2.95 15.33 -13.13
CA GLU A 65 -4.26 14.69 -13.23
C GLU A 65 -4.10 13.26 -12.69
N LEU A 66 -4.06 13.12 -11.36
CA LEU A 66 -4.04 11.83 -10.72
C LEU A 66 -5.46 11.44 -10.30
N SER A 67 -6.01 10.44 -10.96
CA SER A 67 -7.17 9.70 -10.46
C SER A 67 -6.67 8.61 -9.53
N LEU A 68 -7.02 8.69 -8.25
CA LEU A 68 -6.70 7.68 -7.25
C LEU A 68 -7.99 7.01 -6.78
N GLU A 69 -8.20 5.77 -7.21
CA GLU A 69 -9.35 4.93 -6.81
C GLU A 69 -8.89 3.85 -5.85
N ARG A 70 -9.53 3.74 -4.70
CA ARG A 70 -9.24 2.65 -3.76
C ARG A 70 -9.87 1.35 -4.25
N MET A 71 -9.08 0.27 -4.26
CA MET A 71 -9.54 -1.06 -4.66
C MET A 71 -9.92 -1.91 -3.45
N SER A 72 -9.15 -1.86 -2.38
CA SER A 72 -9.50 -2.48 -1.11
C SER A 72 -9.86 -1.42 -0.07
N TYR A 73 -10.87 -1.68 0.73
CA TYR A 73 -11.28 -0.79 1.80
C TYR A 73 -11.47 -1.57 3.08
N ARG A 74 -10.38 -1.84 3.77
CA ARG A 74 -10.50 -2.10 5.21
C ARG A 74 -10.63 -0.76 5.91
N LYS A 75 -11.88 -0.28 6.05
CA LYS A 75 -12.15 0.81 6.96
C LYS A 75 -11.81 0.32 8.35
N HIS A 76 -10.59 0.65 8.81
CA HIS A 76 -10.36 0.60 10.25
C HIS A 76 -11.38 1.56 10.86
N ARG A 77 -12.43 1.01 11.46
CA ARG A 77 -13.55 1.74 12.07
C ARG A 77 -13.08 2.83 13.02
N ASP A 78 -11.83 2.76 13.46
CA ASP A 78 -11.24 3.56 14.51
C ASP A 78 -10.22 4.62 14.02
N MET A 79 -9.98 4.74 12.70
CA MET A 79 -9.05 5.76 12.19
C MET A 79 -9.73 7.14 12.15
N PRO A 80 -9.18 8.17 12.82
CA PRO A 80 -9.69 9.53 12.72
C PRO A 80 -9.66 10.03 11.28
N VAL A 81 -10.74 10.69 10.84
CA VAL A 81 -10.87 11.22 9.46
C VAL A 81 -9.71 12.17 9.10
N LYS A 82 -9.15 12.89 10.07
CA LYS A 82 -8.01 13.78 9.87
C LYS A 82 -6.77 13.00 9.44
N GLU A 83 -6.48 11.90 10.13
CA GLU A 83 -5.33 11.04 9.82
C GLU A 83 -5.50 10.34 8.48
N GLU A 84 -6.68 9.80 8.20
CA GLU A 84 -6.99 9.21 6.90
C GLU A 84 -6.73 10.19 5.75
N ARG A 85 -7.15 11.45 5.90
CA ARG A 85 -6.90 12.50 4.89
C ARG A 85 -5.43 12.83 4.73
N LYS A 86 -4.67 12.85 5.83
CA LYS A 86 -3.23 13.09 5.81
C LYS A 86 -2.51 12.01 5.01
N ILE A 87 -2.83 10.74 5.29
CA ILE A 87 -2.27 9.60 4.57
C ILE A 87 -2.55 9.69 3.08
N LEU A 88 -3.82 9.86 2.73
CA LEU A 88 -4.21 9.92 1.31
C LEU A 88 -3.54 11.08 0.58
N ALA A 89 -3.34 12.21 1.26
CA ALA A 89 -2.64 13.34 0.69
C ALA A 89 -1.14 13.05 0.50
N ASP A 90 -0.50 12.38 1.48
CA ASP A 90 0.90 11.95 1.38
C ASP A 90 1.10 10.91 0.28
N VAL A 91 0.28 9.86 0.27
CA VAL A 91 0.30 8.83 -0.77
C VAL A 91 0.12 9.43 -2.15
N ARG A 92 -0.81 10.37 -2.30
CA ARG A 92 -1.04 11.08 -3.56
C ARG A 92 0.21 11.85 -4.01
N ASP A 93 0.85 12.58 -3.10
CA ASP A 93 2.07 13.35 -3.42
C ASP A 93 3.23 12.43 -3.84
N GLN A 94 3.40 11.29 -3.17
CA GLN A 94 4.42 10.30 -3.52
C GLN A 94 4.16 9.68 -4.91
N ILE A 95 2.93 9.29 -5.22
CA ILE A 95 2.55 8.75 -6.53
C ILE A 95 2.76 9.80 -7.63
N GLU A 96 2.39 11.05 -7.38
CA GLU A 96 2.60 12.15 -8.35
C GLU A 96 4.07 12.36 -8.67
N ARG A 97 4.95 12.31 -7.65
CA ARG A 97 6.42 12.37 -7.86
C ARG A 97 6.92 11.18 -8.66
N TRP A 98 6.41 9.99 -8.37
CA TRP A 98 6.77 8.78 -9.10
C TRP A 98 6.40 8.89 -10.58
N LEU A 99 5.17 9.33 -10.90
CA LEU A 99 4.71 9.54 -12.28
C LEU A 99 5.48 10.67 -12.99
N GLU A 100 5.87 11.72 -12.27
CA GLU A 100 6.70 12.81 -12.80
C GLU A 100 8.10 12.29 -13.20
N LEU A 101 8.73 11.47 -12.34
CA LEU A 101 10.02 10.84 -12.66
C LEU A 101 9.92 9.94 -13.89
N GLU A 102 8.88 9.14 -14.01
CA GLU A 102 8.65 8.28 -15.18
C GLU A 102 8.55 9.13 -16.47
N THR A 103 7.86 10.27 -16.40
CA THR A 103 7.73 11.20 -17.51
C THR A 103 9.06 11.84 -17.91
N ILE A 104 9.87 12.23 -16.90
CA ILE A 104 11.19 12.88 -17.14
C ILE A 104 12.18 11.89 -17.77
N LEU A 105 12.20 10.65 -17.26
CA LEU A 105 13.12 9.63 -17.73
C LEU A 105 12.74 9.04 -19.09
N LYS A 106 11.52 9.33 -19.58
CA LYS A 106 10.97 8.84 -20.86
C LYS A 106 11.05 7.31 -21.01
N THR A 107 11.18 6.62 -19.93
CA THR A 107 11.27 5.16 -19.89
C THR A 107 10.30 4.67 -18.81
N PRO A 108 9.37 3.78 -19.13
CA PRO A 108 8.57 3.15 -18.06
C PRO A 108 9.53 2.42 -17.11
N TRP A 109 9.42 2.66 -15.82
CA TRP A 109 10.24 1.97 -14.81
C TRP A 109 9.92 0.49 -14.74
N SER A 110 8.73 0.13 -15.18
CA SER A 110 8.22 -1.23 -15.11
C SER A 110 7.34 -1.54 -16.31
N THR A 111 7.22 -2.83 -16.60
CA THR A 111 6.18 -3.30 -17.52
C THR A 111 4.80 -3.00 -16.95
N PRO A 112 3.76 -2.73 -17.80
CA PRO A 112 2.40 -2.62 -17.30
C PRO A 112 1.99 -3.86 -16.52
N PHE A 113 1.35 -3.67 -15.36
CA PHE A 113 0.88 -4.78 -14.54
C PHE A 113 -0.08 -5.67 -15.34
N LYS A 114 0.19 -6.97 -15.30
CA LYS A 114 -0.69 -7.99 -15.85
C LYS A 114 -0.88 -9.10 -14.83
N ALA A 115 -2.13 -9.35 -14.46
CA ALA A 115 -2.44 -10.50 -13.62
C ALA A 115 -2.08 -11.79 -14.38
N PRO A 116 -1.58 -12.84 -13.71
CA PRO A 116 -1.27 -14.11 -14.35
C PRO A 116 -2.48 -14.70 -15.08
N ASP A 117 -2.28 -15.06 -16.34
CA ASP A 117 -3.36 -15.60 -17.21
C ASP A 117 -3.92 -16.93 -16.71
N LYS A 118 -3.12 -17.71 -15.96
CA LYS A 118 -3.49 -19.02 -15.44
C LYS A 118 -4.23 -18.99 -14.11
N LEU A 119 -4.49 -17.79 -13.55
CA LEU A 119 -5.31 -17.69 -12.34
C LEU A 119 -6.74 -18.19 -12.63
N PRO A 120 -7.37 -18.90 -11.68
CA PRO A 120 -8.73 -19.37 -11.86
C PRO A 120 -9.70 -18.21 -12.08
N ASP A 121 -10.61 -18.34 -13.03
CA ASP A 121 -11.65 -17.33 -13.27
C ASP A 121 -12.56 -17.14 -12.05
N ARG A 122 -12.72 -18.22 -11.26
CA ARG A 122 -13.54 -18.21 -10.05
C ARG A 122 -12.94 -19.10 -8.96
N VAL A 123 -12.77 -18.54 -7.79
CA VAL A 123 -12.37 -19.24 -6.56
C VAL A 123 -13.63 -19.54 -5.75
N THR A 124 -13.87 -20.80 -5.44
CA THR A 124 -15.08 -21.26 -4.72
C THR A 124 -14.80 -21.81 -3.32
N ASN A 125 -13.53 -22.11 -3.02
CA ASN A 125 -13.08 -22.55 -1.70
C ASN A 125 -11.67 -22.05 -1.41
N LEU A 126 -11.26 -22.10 -0.13
CA LEU A 126 -9.97 -21.59 0.33
C LEU A 126 -8.77 -22.41 -0.16
N ASP A 127 -8.94 -23.70 -0.49
CA ASP A 127 -7.83 -24.54 -0.93
C ASP A 127 -7.33 -24.14 -2.32
N GLN A 128 -8.21 -23.64 -3.18
CA GLN A 128 -7.83 -23.08 -4.49
C GLN A 128 -6.89 -21.88 -4.40
N LEU A 129 -6.80 -21.23 -3.23
CA LEU A 129 -5.88 -20.11 -3.01
C LEU A 129 -4.43 -20.56 -2.85
N GLU A 130 -4.20 -21.81 -2.43
CA GLU A 130 -2.87 -22.42 -2.47
C GLU A 130 -2.36 -22.52 -3.90
N ASP A 131 -3.22 -23.04 -4.80
CA ASP A 131 -2.89 -23.19 -6.22
C ASP A 131 -2.76 -21.82 -6.90
N ALA A 132 -3.62 -20.86 -6.56
CA ALA A 132 -3.51 -19.50 -7.06
C ALA A 132 -2.18 -18.84 -6.65
N ALA A 133 -1.76 -19.01 -5.40
CA ALA A 133 -0.48 -18.49 -4.91
C ALA A 133 0.73 -19.14 -5.63
N ILE A 134 0.68 -20.44 -5.86
CA ILE A 134 1.70 -21.17 -6.65
C ILE A 134 1.71 -20.65 -8.09
N THR A 135 0.54 -20.50 -8.72
CA THR A 135 0.41 -19.96 -10.08
C THR A 135 1.06 -18.58 -10.22
N VAL A 136 0.86 -17.69 -9.24
CA VAL A 136 1.52 -16.38 -9.24
C VAL A 136 3.03 -16.54 -9.13
N ARG A 137 3.52 -17.38 -8.19
CA ARG A 137 4.95 -17.60 -8.01
C ARG A 137 5.63 -18.21 -9.26
N GLU A 138 4.98 -19.15 -9.92
CA GLU A 138 5.46 -19.74 -11.16
C GLU A 138 5.50 -18.74 -12.31
N THR A 139 4.40 -17.96 -12.49
CA THR A 139 4.32 -16.95 -13.55
C THR A 139 5.34 -15.82 -13.36
N TRP A 140 5.64 -15.50 -12.12
CA TRP A 140 6.63 -14.46 -11.77
C TRP A 140 8.05 -15.04 -11.57
N GLU A 141 8.24 -16.34 -11.80
CA GLU A 141 9.52 -17.04 -11.71
C GLU A 141 10.19 -16.95 -10.32
N LEU A 142 9.38 -16.88 -9.25
CA LEU A 142 9.86 -16.72 -7.87
C LEU A 142 10.32 -18.05 -7.24
N GLY A 143 10.02 -19.18 -7.85
CA GLY A 143 10.29 -20.50 -7.29
C GLY A 143 9.56 -20.75 -5.97
N LEU A 144 10.07 -21.74 -5.18
CA LEU A 144 9.47 -22.14 -3.90
C LEU A 144 10.26 -21.65 -2.67
N ASN A 145 11.36 -20.93 -2.87
CA ASN A 145 12.21 -20.41 -1.80
C ASN A 145 11.65 -19.08 -1.22
N PRO A 146 12.16 -18.63 -0.07
CA PRO A 146 11.84 -17.31 0.45
C PRO A 146 12.06 -16.22 -0.59
N ILE A 147 11.14 -15.27 -0.72
CA ILE A 147 11.28 -14.12 -1.62
C ILE A 147 12.13 -13.07 -0.89
N PRO A 148 13.30 -12.67 -1.40
CA PRO A 148 14.16 -11.75 -0.67
C PRO A 148 13.52 -10.37 -0.49
N ASP A 149 13.12 -9.74 -1.57
CA ASP A 149 12.47 -8.42 -1.58
C ASP A 149 11.13 -8.48 -2.33
N LEU A 150 10.04 -8.19 -1.60
CA LEU A 150 8.70 -8.16 -2.17
C LEU A 150 8.40 -6.84 -2.88
N ILE A 151 9.05 -5.75 -2.45
CA ILE A 151 8.85 -4.43 -3.05
C ILE A 151 9.43 -4.46 -4.45
N ASP A 152 10.68 -4.88 -4.59
CA ASP A 152 11.33 -5.02 -5.90
C ASP A 152 10.52 -5.91 -6.84
N VAL A 153 10.07 -7.10 -6.35
CA VAL A 153 9.25 -8.02 -7.15
C VAL A 153 7.96 -7.34 -7.64
N PHE A 154 7.29 -6.57 -6.80
CA PHE A 154 6.04 -5.92 -7.16
C PHE A 154 6.27 -4.77 -8.14
N GLU A 155 7.30 -3.97 -7.93
CA GLU A 155 7.65 -2.85 -8.81
C GLU A 155 8.09 -3.34 -10.20
N GLU A 156 8.88 -4.42 -10.29
CA GLU A 156 9.20 -5.07 -11.56
C GLU A 156 7.97 -5.55 -12.34
N ARG A 157 6.89 -5.88 -11.64
CA ARG A 157 5.60 -6.30 -12.23
C ARG A 157 4.62 -5.16 -12.46
N GLY A 158 5.05 -3.91 -12.27
CA GLY A 158 4.24 -2.71 -12.54
C GLY A 158 3.26 -2.34 -11.44
N ILE A 159 3.47 -2.82 -10.23
CA ILE A 159 2.73 -2.40 -9.03
C ILE A 159 3.54 -1.32 -8.32
N ILE A 160 2.97 -0.14 -8.13
CA ILE A 160 3.62 0.93 -7.37
C ILE A 160 3.50 0.61 -5.88
N VAL A 161 4.63 0.57 -5.16
CA VAL A 161 4.63 0.37 -3.71
C VAL A 161 4.93 1.70 -3.02
N ILE A 162 4.04 2.13 -2.14
CA ILE A 162 4.19 3.36 -1.35
C ILE A 162 4.29 2.99 0.13
N THR A 163 5.32 3.50 0.78
CA THR A 163 5.46 3.40 2.22
C THR A 163 5.11 4.74 2.87
N THR A 164 4.36 4.72 3.95
CA THR A 164 3.98 5.93 4.68
C THR A 164 4.03 5.70 6.18
N PRO A 165 4.64 6.63 6.95
CA PRO A 165 4.74 6.47 8.39
C PRO A 165 3.38 6.66 9.07
N PHE A 166 3.11 5.77 10.01
CA PHE A 166 1.95 5.81 10.87
C PHE A 166 2.32 5.71 12.33
N ASP A 167 1.64 6.45 13.19
CA ASP A 167 1.80 6.29 14.63
C ASP A 167 1.37 4.89 15.09
N ALA A 168 2.24 4.25 15.89
CA ALA A 168 2.12 2.87 16.35
C ALA A 168 0.84 2.55 17.15
N GLY A 169 0.03 3.55 17.51
CA GLY A 169 -1.28 3.39 18.15
C GLY A 169 -2.44 3.14 17.18
N GLN A 170 -2.23 3.27 15.88
CA GLN A 170 -3.28 3.12 14.88
C GLN A 170 -3.17 1.77 14.18
N LYS A 171 -4.29 1.06 14.10
CA LYS A 171 -4.40 -0.26 13.47
C LYS A 171 -4.45 -0.15 11.94
N PHE A 172 -3.47 0.51 11.34
CA PHE A 172 -3.36 0.59 9.88
C PHE A 172 -2.18 -0.25 9.43
N ASP A 173 -2.44 -1.19 8.54
CA ASP A 173 -1.42 -2.04 7.95
C ASP A 173 -1.10 -1.64 6.52
N GLY A 174 -2.13 -1.43 5.70
CA GLY A 174 -2.01 -1.07 4.30
C GLY A 174 -3.35 -0.99 3.58
N PHE A 175 -3.32 -0.65 2.32
CA PHE A 175 -4.45 -0.75 1.39
C PHE A 175 -3.96 -0.83 -0.05
N SER A 176 -4.77 -1.36 -0.93
CA SER A 176 -4.55 -1.29 -2.38
C SER A 176 -5.43 -0.22 -3.03
N ALA A 177 -4.89 0.39 -4.08
CA ALA A 177 -5.53 1.44 -4.85
C ALA A 177 -5.16 1.32 -6.33
N LYS A 178 -5.79 2.15 -7.16
CA LYS A 178 -5.46 2.31 -8.57
C LYS A 178 -5.14 3.78 -8.84
N ALA A 179 -3.96 4.05 -9.34
CA ALA A 179 -3.50 5.37 -9.73
C ALA A 179 -3.50 5.47 -11.27
N ASN A 180 -4.46 6.20 -11.83
CA ASN A 180 -4.80 6.09 -13.25
C ASN A 180 -5.07 4.60 -13.60
N ASP A 181 -4.23 3.97 -14.41
CA ASP A 181 -4.37 2.53 -14.72
C ASP A 181 -3.38 1.62 -13.99
N LYS A 182 -2.53 2.18 -13.12
CA LYS A 182 -1.51 1.43 -12.40
C LYS A 182 -1.99 1.00 -11.02
N PRO A 183 -1.84 -0.28 -10.64
CA PRO A 183 -2.11 -0.71 -9.28
C PRO A 183 -1.09 -0.12 -8.30
N VAL A 184 -1.56 0.22 -7.13
CA VAL A 184 -0.75 0.78 -6.03
C VAL A 184 -1.03 -0.02 -4.77
N ILE A 185 0.03 -0.39 -4.07
CA ILE A 185 -0.06 -0.94 -2.72
C ILE A 185 0.59 0.04 -1.76
N VAL A 186 -0.13 0.40 -0.71
CA VAL A 186 0.35 1.30 0.35
C VAL A 186 0.53 0.50 1.62
N ILE A 187 1.68 0.62 2.27
CA ILE A 187 1.98 -0.06 3.53
C ILE A 187 2.48 0.91 4.59
N ASN A 188 2.29 0.54 5.84
CA ASN A 188 2.84 1.26 6.98
C ASN A 188 4.32 0.93 7.16
N ASP A 189 5.22 1.91 7.03
CA ASP A 189 6.66 1.73 7.20
C ASP A 189 7.10 1.57 8.67
N SER A 190 6.27 2.00 9.61
CA SER A 190 6.52 1.84 11.05
C SER A 190 6.19 0.44 11.58
N ALA A 191 5.61 -0.44 10.74
CA ALA A 191 5.33 -1.82 11.11
C ALA A 191 6.59 -2.69 11.04
N TYR A 192 6.62 -3.78 11.81
CA TYR A 192 7.69 -4.77 11.74
C TYR A 192 7.76 -5.42 10.34
N GLY A 193 8.96 -5.77 9.88
CA GLY A 193 9.19 -6.28 8.52
C GLY A 193 8.34 -7.52 8.15
N ASP A 194 8.13 -8.46 9.07
CA ASP A 194 7.25 -9.61 8.85
C ASP A 194 5.79 -9.19 8.64
N ARG A 195 5.34 -8.14 9.32
CA ARG A 195 4.00 -7.57 9.15
C ARG A 195 3.88 -6.82 7.82
N GLN A 196 4.89 -6.03 7.45
CA GLN A 196 4.94 -5.36 6.15
C GLN A 196 4.86 -6.36 5.00
N ARG A 197 5.67 -7.44 5.07
CA ARG A 197 5.66 -8.51 4.07
C ARG A 197 4.29 -9.18 3.94
N PHE A 198 3.67 -9.49 5.09
CA PHE A 198 2.32 -10.07 5.08
C PHE A 198 1.30 -9.12 4.48
N THR A 199 1.35 -7.83 4.82
CA THR A 199 0.48 -6.79 4.27
C THR A 199 0.66 -6.67 2.76
N LEU A 200 1.90 -6.62 2.24
CA LEU A 200 2.18 -6.60 0.81
C LEU A 200 1.51 -7.78 0.08
N ALA A 201 1.71 -8.99 0.59
CA ALA A 201 1.12 -10.20 0.01
C ALA A 201 -0.42 -10.22 0.13
N HIS A 202 -0.97 -9.68 1.21
CA HIS A 202 -2.41 -9.56 1.43
C HIS A 202 -3.06 -8.58 0.42
N GLU A 203 -2.45 -7.40 0.24
CA GLU A 203 -2.92 -6.41 -0.73
C GLU A 203 -2.77 -6.90 -2.18
N LEU A 204 -1.74 -7.70 -2.48
CA LEU A 204 -1.66 -8.43 -3.74
C LEU A 204 -2.85 -9.37 -3.92
N GLY A 205 -3.29 -10.03 -2.84
CA GLY A 205 -4.50 -10.84 -2.84
C GLY A 205 -5.72 -10.05 -3.30
N HIS A 206 -5.95 -8.85 -2.77
CA HIS A 206 -7.03 -7.96 -3.21
C HIS A 206 -6.93 -7.60 -4.69
N LEU A 207 -5.72 -7.27 -5.18
CA LEU A 207 -5.51 -6.93 -6.60
C LEU A 207 -5.83 -8.09 -7.55
N LEU A 208 -5.55 -9.32 -7.15
CA LEU A 208 -5.68 -10.49 -8.02
C LEU A 208 -7.01 -11.23 -7.89
N LEU A 209 -7.63 -11.22 -6.71
CA LEU A 209 -8.72 -12.13 -6.38
C LEU A 209 -10.10 -11.46 -6.26
N LYS A 210 -10.17 -10.14 -6.06
CA LYS A 210 -11.42 -9.42 -5.77
C LYS A 210 -12.56 -9.81 -6.71
N ASP A 211 -12.32 -9.80 -8.01
CA ASP A 211 -13.34 -10.09 -9.02
C ASP A 211 -13.49 -11.60 -9.32
N ARG A 212 -12.68 -12.44 -8.66
CA ARG A 212 -12.62 -13.89 -8.86
C ARG A 212 -13.25 -14.68 -7.72
N LEU A 213 -13.57 -14.04 -6.58
CA LEU A 213 -14.14 -14.72 -5.43
C LEU A 213 -15.59 -15.12 -5.67
N GLY A 214 -15.91 -16.38 -5.38
CA GLY A 214 -17.26 -16.91 -5.43
C GLY A 214 -18.16 -16.36 -4.32
N ARG A 215 -19.46 -16.41 -4.52
CA ARG A 215 -20.43 -16.02 -3.50
C ARG A 215 -20.24 -16.86 -2.24
N GLY A 216 -20.16 -16.17 -1.08
CA GLY A 216 -20.02 -16.82 0.24
C GLY A 216 -18.58 -16.95 0.74
N LEU A 217 -17.55 -16.63 -0.08
CA LEU A 217 -16.20 -16.47 0.42
C LEU A 217 -16.02 -15.04 0.96
N ASP A 218 -15.50 -14.96 2.18
CA ASP A 218 -15.08 -13.68 2.76
C ASP A 218 -13.76 -13.25 2.10
N GLU A 219 -13.74 -12.05 1.54
CA GLU A 219 -12.59 -11.51 0.79
C GLU A 219 -11.35 -11.40 1.68
N GLU A 220 -11.50 -10.96 2.92
CA GLU A 220 -10.40 -10.79 3.86
C GLU A 220 -9.79 -12.14 4.26
N VAL A 221 -10.65 -13.14 4.50
CA VAL A 221 -10.20 -14.51 4.79
C VAL A 221 -9.46 -15.10 3.58
N ALA A 222 -9.97 -14.87 2.38
CA ALA A 222 -9.34 -15.31 1.14
C ALA A 222 -7.98 -14.65 0.93
N CYS A 223 -7.88 -13.33 1.07
CA CYS A 223 -6.63 -12.59 0.93
C CYS A 223 -5.59 -12.99 2.00
N ASN A 224 -6.02 -13.24 3.25
CA ASN A 224 -5.14 -13.76 4.30
C ASN A 224 -4.60 -15.17 3.94
N ARG A 225 -5.47 -16.06 3.45
CA ARG A 225 -5.07 -17.41 3.01
C ARG A 225 -4.08 -17.35 1.85
N PHE A 226 -4.37 -16.52 0.84
CA PHE A 226 -3.49 -16.30 -0.30
C PHE A 226 -2.15 -15.73 0.14
N ALA A 227 -2.12 -14.71 0.99
CA ALA A 227 -0.89 -14.10 1.48
C ALA A 227 0.02 -15.12 2.18
N GLY A 228 -0.56 -15.92 3.07
CA GLY A 228 0.18 -17.00 3.73
C GLY A 228 0.75 -18.02 2.73
N ALA A 229 -0.04 -18.46 1.74
CA ALA A 229 0.38 -19.39 0.71
C ALA A 229 1.42 -18.81 -0.24
N PHE A 230 1.28 -17.52 -0.59
CA PHE A 230 2.24 -16.80 -1.43
C PHE A 230 3.60 -16.62 -0.75
N LEU A 231 3.61 -16.25 0.54
CA LEU A 231 4.85 -16.10 1.30
C LEU A 231 5.51 -17.44 1.59
N VAL A 232 4.75 -18.44 2.03
CA VAL A 232 5.27 -19.76 2.40
C VAL A 232 4.43 -20.86 1.70
N PRO A 233 4.90 -21.37 0.56
CA PRO A 233 4.19 -22.38 -0.21
C PRO A 233 3.95 -23.67 0.58
N LYS A 234 2.78 -24.31 0.35
CA LYS A 234 2.38 -25.56 1.00
C LYS A 234 3.45 -26.63 1.02
N PRO A 235 4.18 -26.94 -0.09
CA PRO A 235 5.20 -27.97 -0.06
C PRO A 235 6.28 -27.72 0.97
N TYR A 236 6.66 -26.44 1.20
CA TYR A 236 7.65 -26.11 2.21
C TYR A 236 7.10 -26.20 3.62
N VAL A 237 5.88 -25.77 3.86
CA VAL A 237 5.24 -25.92 5.18
C VAL A 237 5.21 -27.36 5.61
N LEU A 238 4.79 -28.26 4.71
CA LEU A 238 4.75 -29.71 4.96
C LEU A 238 6.16 -30.30 5.18
N LYS A 239 7.17 -29.81 4.47
CA LYS A 239 8.57 -30.19 4.67
C LYS A 239 9.09 -29.74 6.03
N ALA A 240 8.80 -28.51 6.44
CA ALA A 240 9.32 -27.91 7.68
C ALA A 240 8.58 -28.44 8.93
N LEU A 241 7.24 -28.53 8.85
CA LEU A 241 6.41 -28.85 10.02
C LEU A 241 5.90 -30.30 10.03
N GLY A 242 5.98 -31.02 8.89
CA GLY A 242 5.40 -32.35 8.73
C GLY A 242 3.89 -32.33 8.48
N ASN A 243 3.32 -33.51 8.22
CA ASN A 243 1.91 -33.65 7.83
C ASN A 243 0.92 -33.64 9.02
N ARG A 244 1.38 -33.90 10.22
CA ARG A 244 0.56 -33.91 11.44
C ARG A 244 1.42 -33.50 12.64
N ARG A 245 1.01 -32.44 13.30
CA ARG A 245 1.63 -31.96 14.54
C ARG A 245 0.58 -31.57 15.55
N THR A 246 0.82 -31.90 16.81
CA THR A 246 0.01 -31.48 17.95
C THR A 246 0.63 -30.31 18.69
N TRP A 247 1.91 -30.02 18.42
CA TRP A 247 2.67 -28.97 19.08
C TRP A 247 3.68 -28.33 18.12
N LEU A 248 3.84 -27.01 18.23
CA LEU A 248 4.83 -26.22 17.50
C LEU A 248 5.81 -25.59 18.50
N GLU A 249 7.08 -25.88 18.33
CA GLU A 249 8.12 -25.33 19.20
C GLU A 249 8.37 -23.84 18.91
N PRO A 250 8.34 -22.93 19.93
CA PRO A 250 8.58 -21.51 19.70
C PRO A 250 9.94 -21.21 19.05
N GLN A 251 10.98 -21.96 19.40
CA GLN A 251 12.31 -21.78 18.80
C GLN A 251 12.32 -22.14 17.32
N GLU A 252 11.64 -23.21 16.91
CA GLU A 252 11.48 -23.60 15.53
C GLU A 252 10.72 -22.51 14.75
N LEU A 253 9.61 -22.03 15.30
CA LEU A 253 8.84 -20.93 14.68
C LEU A 253 9.66 -19.63 14.56
N MET A 254 10.56 -19.36 15.49
CA MET A 254 11.47 -18.21 15.41
C MET A 254 12.47 -18.36 14.27
N LEU A 255 13.06 -19.54 14.07
CA LEU A 255 13.96 -19.81 12.94
C LEU A 255 13.23 -19.65 11.60
N LEU A 256 12.05 -20.26 11.49
CA LEU A 256 11.21 -20.17 10.30
C LEU A 256 10.75 -18.72 10.01
N LYS A 257 10.46 -17.93 11.06
CA LYS A 257 10.17 -16.51 10.93
C LYS A 257 11.34 -15.77 10.29
N HIS A 258 12.56 -15.99 10.75
CA HIS A 258 13.76 -15.31 10.21
C HIS A 258 14.06 -15.73 8.79
N GLU A 259 13.88 -17.00 8.47
CA GLU A 259 14.14 -17.53 7.12
C GLU A 259 13.13 -17.01 6.10
N TRP A 260 11.84 -16.96 6.46
CA TRP A 260 10.75 -16.69 5.52
C TRP A 260 10.15 -15.28 5.62
N GLY A 261 10.48 -14.56 6.67
CA GLY A 261 9.90 -13.24 6.93
C GLY A 261 8.39 -13.29 7.19
N LEU A 262 7.87 -14.40 7.71
CA LEU A 262 6.50 -14.56 8.17
C LEU A 262 6.48 -14.70 9.69
N SER A 263 5.59 -13.97 10.37
CA SER A 263 5.52 -14.00 11.83
C SER A 263 5.26 -15.40 12.40
N MET A 264 5.65 -15.64 13.65
CA MET A 264 5.35 -16.92 14.34
C MET A 264 3.85 -17.21 14.35
N GLY A 265 3.00 -16.19 14.56
CA GLY A 265 1.55 -16.30 14.42
C GLY A 265 1.14 -16.70 13.00
N GLY A 266 1.76 -16.09 11.98
CA GLY A 266 1.54 -16.47 10.57
C GLY A 266 1.86 -17.94 10.30
N TRP A 267 2.97 -18.45 10.83
CA TRP A 267 3.32 -19.87 10.75
C TRP A 267 2.29 -20.78 11.43
N THR A 268 1.78 -20.37 12.60
CA THR A 268 0.72 -21.11 13.29
C THR A 268 -0.56 -21.19 12.46
N TYR A 269 -0.94 -20.07 11.81
CA TYR A 269 -2.07 -20.06 10.88
C TYR A 269 -1.81 -20.97 9.68
N ARG A 270 -0.59 -20.92 9.08
CA ARG A 270 -0.24 -21.83 7.97
C ARG A 270 -0.32 -23.29 8.35
N ALA A 271 0.16 -23.66 9.56
CA ALA A 271 0.06 -25.04 10.06
C ALA A 271 -1.40 -25.48 10.26
N ARG A 272 -2.29 -24.60 10.71
CA ARG A 272 -3.71 -24.86 10.87
C ARG A 272 -4.44 -25.00 9.54
N ASP A 273 -4.02 -24.23 8.57
CA ASP A 273 -4.65 -24.12 7.26
C ASP A 273 -4.37 -25.33 6.36
N LEU A 274 -3.35 -26.14 6.65
CA LEU A 274 -2.89 -27.29 5.88
C LEU A 274 -3.02 -28.60 6.62
#